data_a09d773d4c469576aa5c80178a7bfa32
#
_entry.id   a09d773d4c469576aa5c80178a7bfa32
#
_cell.length_a   1.000
_cell.length_b   1.000
_cell.length_c   1.000
_cell.angle_alpha   90.00
_cell.angle_beta   90.00
_cell.angle_gamma   90.00
#
_symmetry.space_group_name_H-M   'P 1'
#
loop_
_entity.id
_entity.type
_entity.pdbx_description
1 polymer ?
#
loop_
_entity_poly.entity_id
_entity_poly.type
_entity_poly.pdbx_seq_one_letter_code
_entity_poly.pdbx_strand_id
1 'polypeptide(L)'
;MSCEKLLFLPFIFMSCSMMAQTSTETIGKPVGIGKLEVAQFDFPKKMNWEDAKKACADLGKGWSLPTREELGILYEHRKEIGGFSTSYYWSSTETNDTNAWRHNFSFGMSGFIAGKQNEYFVRAVRPK
;
A
#
# COMPACT_ATOMS: atom_id res chain seq x y z
N MET A 1 -23.49 -16.11 35.86
CA MET A 1 -24.61 -16.10 34.98
C MET A 1 -24.60 -14.92 34.06
N SER A 2 -24.78 -13.72 34.60
CA SER A 2 -24.70 -12.56 33.77
C SER A 2 -23.35 -12.44 33.09
N CYS A 3 -22.34 -12.93 33.75
CA CYS A 3 -20.99 -12.84 33.23
C CYS A 3 -20.82 -13.52 31.89
N GLU A 4 -21.56 -14.60 31.71
CA GLU A 4 -21.47 -15.33 30.46
C GLU A 4 -21.94 -14.51 29.27
N LYS A 5 -23.03 -13.80 29.48
CA LYS A 5 -23.57 -12.96 28.43
C LYS A 5 -22.61 -11.81 28.10
N LEU A 6 -21.98 -11.30 29.11
CA LEU A 6 -21.02 -10.21 28.91
C LEU A 6 -19.81 -10.67 28.10
N LEU A 7 -19.42 -11.90 28.29
CA LEU A 7 -18.29 -12.43 27.51
C LEU A 7 -18.62 -12.57 26.04
N PHE A 8 -19.86 -12.89 25.73
CA PHE A 8 -20.29 -13.03 24.35
C PHE A 8 -20.22 -11.73 23.59
N LEU A 9 -20.79 -10.69 24.18
CA LEU A 9 -20.85 -9.39 23.51
C LEU A 9 -19.48 -8.81 23.18
N PRO A 10 -18.53 -8.81 24.09
CA PRO A 10 -17.20 -8.32 23.75
C PRO A 10 -16.56 -9.08 22.60
N PHE A 11 -16.86 -10.34 22.52
CA PHE A 11 -16.32 -11.18 21.46
C PHE A 11 -16.74 -10.71 20.09
N ILE A 12 -18.03 -10.43 19.94
CA ILE A 12 -18.59 -9.96 18.67
C ILE A 12 -18.02 -8.59 18.32
N PHE A 13 -17.94 -7.70 19.29
CA PHE A 13 -17.37 -6.40 19.06
C PHE A 13 -15.93 -6.47 18.63
N MET A 14 -15.18 -7.37 19.22
CA MET A 14 -13.78 -7.52 18.86
C MET A 14 -13.61 -7.91 17.39
N SER A 15 -14.49 -8.77 16.90
CA SER A 15 -14.44 -9.15 15.50
C SER A 15 -14.60 -7.94 14.58
N CYS A 16 -15.60 -7.12 14.86
CA CYS A 16 -15.83 -5.91 14.06
C CYS A 16 -14.67 -4.96 14.17
N SER A 17 -14.14 -4.79 15.35
CA SER A 17 -13.01 -3.90 15.56
C SER A 17 -11.79 -4.36 14.79
N MET A 18 -11.57 -5.64 14.76
CA MET A 18 -10.42 -6.19 14.05
C MET A 18 -10.51 -5.90 12.56
N MET A 19 -11.68 -6.00 11.97
CA MET A 19 -11.83 -5.69 10.56
C MET A 19 -11.53 -4.23 10.26
N ALA A 20 -12.02 -3.33 11.11
CA ALA A 20 -11.75 -1.92 10.94
C ALA A 20 -10.28 -1.60 11.16
N GLN A 21 -9.66 -2.26 12.12
CA GLN A 21 -8.25 -2.04 12.44
C GLN A 21 -7.31 -2.60 11.41
N THR A 22 -7.73 -3.60 10.65
CA THR A 22 -6.88 -4.26 9.67
C THR A 22 -6.27 -3.25 8.69
N SER A 23 -7.06 -2.34 8.17
CA SER A 23 -6.55 -1.33 7.25
C SER A 23 -5.53 -0.43 7.92
N THR A 24 -5.86 0.07 9.10
CA THR A 24 -4.96 0.96 9.84
C THR A 24 -3.65 0.26 10.21
N GLU A 25 -3.75 -0.99 10.65
CA GLU A 25 -2.55 -1.76 10.99
C GLU A 25 -1.68 -2.00 9.77
N THR A 26 -2.30 -2.21 8.61
CA THR A 26 -1.57 -2.52 7.38
C THR A 26 -0.80 -1.31 6.88
N ILE A 27 -1.42 -0.14 6.87
CA ILE A 27 -0.81 1.03 6.24
C ILE A 27 -0.25 2.04 7.24
N GLY A 28 -0.58 1.91 8.51
CA GLY A 28 -0.15 2.84 9.55
C GLY A 28 -0.84 4.18 9.43
N LYS A 29 -0.22 5.21 10.01
CA LYS A 29 -0.75 6.56 9.99
C LYS A 29 -0.24 7.27 8.74
N PRO A 30 -1.11 7.68 7.82
CA PRO A 30 -0.65 8.27 6.55
C PRO A 30 0.25 9.49 6.75
N VAL A 31 1.23 9.62 5.87
CA VAL A 31 2.20 10.71 5.87
C VAL A 31 1.89 11.64 4.71
N GLY A 32 1.76 12.93 5.00
CA GLY A 32 1.49 13.92 3.95
C GLY A 32 2.74 14.38 3.25
N ILE A 33 2.75 14.28 1.92
CA ILE A 33 3.84 14.78 1.07
C ILE A 33 3.18 15.58 -0.05
N GLY A 34 3.31 16.90 0.01
CA GLY A 34 2.67 17.75 -0.99
C GLY A 34 1.17 17.52 -1.03
N LYS A 35 0.66 17.14 -2.20
CA LYS A 35 -0.76 16.88 -2.39
C LYS A 35 -1.14 15.43 -2.16
N LEU A 36 -0.19 14.61 -1.74
CA LEU A 36 -0.42 13.19 -1.52
C LEU A 36 -0.40 12.85 -0.03
N GLU A 37 -1.17 11.85 0.30
CA GLU A 37 -0.98 11.10 1.54
C GLU A 37 -0.44 9.73 1.17
N VAL A 38 0.57 9.30 1.90
CA VAL A 38 1.28 8.06 1.63
C VAL A 38 1.09 7.13 2.82
N ALA A 39 0.79 5.86 2.54
CA ALA A 39 0.73 4.87 3.61
C ALA A 39 2.07 4.84 4.34
N GLN A 40 2.03 4.70 5.65
CA GLN A 40 3.25 4.71 6.46
C GLN A 40 4.10 3.46 6.20
N PHE A 41 3.44 2.35 5.88
CA PHE A 41 4.10 1.06 5.70
C PHE A 41 3.81 0.47 4.34
N ASP A 42 4.73 -0.34 3.83
CA ASP A 42 4.46 -1.23 2.70
C ASP A 42 3.43 -2.26 3.12
N PHE A 43 2.71 -2.83 2.16
CA PHE A 43 1.98 -4.05 2.43
C PHE A 43 2.97 -5.14 2.88
N PRO A 44 2.54 -6.06 3.76
CA PRO A 44 3.47 -7.05 4.31
C PRO A 44 4.02 -8.04 3.31
N LYS A 45 3.36 -8.21 2.17
CA LYS A 45 3.79 -9.16 1.14
C LYS A 45 4.03 -8.46 -0.17
N LYS A 46 5.01 -8.94 -0.92
CA LYS A 46 5.13 -8.60 -2.33
C LYS A 46 3.92 -9.16 -3.06
N MET A 47 3.50 -8.49 -4.12
CA MET A 47 2.29 -8.88 -4.86
C MET A 47 2.52 -8.74 -6.35
N ASN A 48 1.75 -9.52 -7.14
CA ASN A 48 1.68 -9.26 -8.56
C ASN A 48 0.87 -7.98 -8.80
N TRP A 49 0.89 -7.49 -10.02
CA TRP A 49 0.34 -6.17 -10.33
C TRP A 49 -1.16 -6.05 -10.10
N GLU A 50 -1.94 -7.06 -10.50
CA GLU A 50 -3.39 -7.03 -10.29
C GLU A 50 -3.74 -7.05 -8.82
N ASP A 51 -3.07 -7.89 -8.05
CA ASP A 51 -3.27 -7.96 -6.61
C ASP A 51 -2.85 -6.66 -5.93
N ALA A 52 -1.77 -6.04 -6.39
CA ALA A 52 -1.30 -4.77 -5.86
C ALA A 52 -2.34 -3.67 -6.04
N LYS A 53 -2.94 -3.58 -7.22
CA LYS A 53 -4.00 -2.60 -7.49
C LYS A 53 -5.21 -2.85 -6.60
N LYS A 54 -5.62 -4.11 -6.49
CA LYS A 54 -6.76 -4.48 -5.68
C LYS A 54 -6.52 -4.18 -4.21
N ALA A 55 -5.36 -4.54 -3.69
CA ALA A 55 -5.02 -4.33 -2.29
C ALA A 55 -5.08 -2.84 -1.92
N CYS A 56 -4.55 -1.98 -2.77
CA CYS A 56 -4.60 -0.55 -2.53
C CYS A 56 -6.04 -0.03 -2.54
N ALA A 57 -6.83 -0.44 -3.54
CA ALA A 57 -8.22 -0.01 -3.64
C ALA A 57 -9.05 -0.49 -2.44
N ASP A 58 -8.77 -1.68 -1.94
CA ASP A 58 -9.49 -2.26 -0.80
C ASP A 58 -9.23 -1.52 0.51
N LEU A 59 -8.21 -0.68 0.58
CA LEU A 59 -7.95 0.13 1.79
C LEU A 59 -9.04 1.17 2.03
N GLY A 60 -9.75 1.54 0.99
CA GLY A 60 -10.84 2.47 1.12
C GLY A 60 -10.77 3.59 0.10
N LYS A 61 -11.65 4.57 0.29
CA LYS A 61 -11.86 5.65 -0.67
C LYS A 61 -10.58 6.44 -0.93
N GLY A 62 -10.23 6.53 -2.19
CA GLY A 62 -9.11 7.33 -2.65
C GLY A 62 -7.77 6.64 -2.67
N TRP A 63 -7.63 5.50 -1.98
CA TRP A 63 -6.38 4.77 -1.97
C TRP A 63 -6.15 4.06 -3.29
N SER A 64 -4.92 4.12 -3.78
CA SER A 64 -4.58 3.49 -5.06
C SER A 64 -3.08 3.17 -5.10
N LEU A 65 -2.73 2.34 -6.07
CA LEU A 65 -1.33 2.07 -6.39
C LEU A 65 -0.76 3.33 -7.03
N PRO A 66 0.40 3.82 -6.58
CA PRO A 66 0.95 5.08 -7.10
C PRO A 66 1.30 4.97 -8.57
N THR A 67 1.16 6.07 -9.28
CA THR A 67 1.63 6.17 -10.66
C THR A 67 3.16 6.18 -10.67
N ARG A 68 3.72 6.02 -11.87
CA ARG A 68 5.17 6.10 -12.05
C ARG A 68 5.73 7.42 -11.51
N GLU A 69 5.05 8.52 -11.81
CA GLU A 69 5.46 9.85 -11.35
C GLU A 69 5.36 9.98 -9.84
N GLU A 70 4.29 9.45 -9.28
CA GLU A 70 4.10 9.48 -7.83
C GLU A 70 5.17 8.68 -7.11
N LEU A 71 5.56 7.52 -7.66
CA LEU A 71 6.66 6.77 -7.07
C LEU A 71 7.97 7.54 -7.07
N GLY A 72 8.22 8.36 -8.08
CA GLY A 72 9.37 9.25 -8.09
C GLY A 72 9.34 10.23 -6.92
N ILE A 73 8.18 10.78 -6.63
CA ILE A 73 8.00 11.68 -5.48
C ILE A 73 8.26 10.91 -4.18
N LEU A 74 7.71 9.72 -4.05
CA LEU A 74 7.93 8.88 -2.89
C LEU A 74 9.41 8.58 -2.69
N TYR A 75 10.11 8.29 -3.76
CA TYR A 75 11.54 8.01 -3.69
C TYR A 75 12.31 9.23 -3.19
N GLU A 76 12.00 10.41 -3.70
CA GLU A 76 12.66 11.65 -3.28
C GLU A 76 12.44 11.91 -1.79
N HIS A 77 11.27 11.59 -1.28
CA HIS A 77 10.90 11.83 0.12
C HIS A 77 10.97 10.57 0.98
N ARG A 78 11.68 9.55 0.51
CA ARG A 78 11.67 8.25 1.19
C ARG A 78 12.16 8.28 2.62
N LYS A 79 13.04 9.18 2.94
CA LYS A 79 13.55 9.31 4.30
C LYS A 79 12.52 9.92 5.25
N GLU A 80 11.77 10.90 4.76
CA GLU A 80 10.69 11.51 5.53
C GLU A 80 9.54 10.54 5.76
N ILE A 81 9.17 9.79 4.72
CA ILE A 81 8.08 8.84 4.79
C ILE A 81 8.48 7.62 5.61
N GLY A 82 9.65 7.06 5.32
CA GLY A 82 10.20 5.93 6.06
C GLY A 82 9.67 4.58 5.64
N GLY A 83 10.38 3.57 6.04
CA GLY A 83 9.94 2.18 5.91
C GLY A 83 10.04 1.57 4.52
N PHE A 84 10.73 2.23 3.59
CA PHE A 84 10.90 1.66 2.25
C PHE A 84 12.02 0.63 2.20
N SER A 85 11.77 -0.42 1.43
CA SER A 85 12.81 -1.38 1.05
C SER A 85 13.67 -0.78 -0.05
N THR A 86 14.90 -1.25 -0.20
CA THR A 86 15.78 -0.86 -1.29
C THR A 86 15.62 -1.83 -2.46
N SER A 87 14.39 -1.98 -2.91
CA SER A 87 14.04 -2.92 -3.96
C SER A 87 13.04 -2.28 -4.90
N TYR A 88 12.33 -3.10 -5.67
CA TYR A 88 11.37 -2.62 -6.67
C TYR A 88 9.98 -2.45 -6.07
N TYR A 89 9.32 -1.40 -6.50
CA TYR A 89 7.93 -1.10 -6.16
C TYR A 89 7.10 -1.01 -7.43
N TRP A 90 5.90 -1.61 -7.40
CA TRP A 90 4.97 -1.49 -8.51
C TRP A 90 4.43 -0.07 -8.65
N SER A 91 4.31 0.38 -9.90
CA SER A 91 3.49 1.54 -10.22
C SER A 91 2.18 1.08 -10.87
N SER A 92 1.19 1.95 -10.90
CA SER A 92 -0.05 1.68 -11.63
C SER A 92 0.07 1.98 -13.12
N THR A 93 1.19 2.52 -13.57
CA THR A 93 1.38 2.93 -14.97
C THR A 93 1.72 1.73 -15.82
N GLU A 94 0.82 1.41 -16.75
CA GLU A 94 1.00 0.27 -17.65
C GLU A 94 1.80 0.67 -18.87
N THR A 95 2.50 -0.33 -19.44
CA THR A 95 3.09 -0.17 -20.78
C THR A 95 2.25 -0.87 -21.83
N ASN A 96 1.62 -1.99 -21.44
CA ASN A 96 0.72 -2.76 -22.30
C ASN A 96 -0.07 -3.72 -21.43
N ASP A 97 -0.79 -4.67 -22.06
CA ASP A 97 -1.65 -5.59 -21.32
C ASP A 97 -0.89 -6.49 -20.36
N THR A 98 0.38 -6.76 -20.63
CA THR A 98 1.15 -7.74 -19.86
C THR A 98 2.22 -7.13 -18.99
N ASN A 99 2.56 -5.86 -19.17
CA ASN A 99 3.68 -5.21 -18.47
C ASN A 99 3.29 -3.88 -17.87
N ALA A 100 3.97 -3.53 -16.78
CA ALA A 100 3.81 -2.24 -16.13
C ALA A 100 5.17 -1.72 -15.66
N TRP A 101 5.23 -0.42 -15.35
CA TRP A 101 6.44 0.18 -14.83
C TRP A 101 6.62 -0.15 -13.35
N ARG A 102 7.87 -0.34 -12.97
CA ARG A 102 8.27 -0.48 -11.57
C ARG A 102 9.40 0.52 -11.29
N HIS A 103 9.56 0.87 -10.03
CA HIS A 103 10.56 1.84 -9.62
C HIS A 103 11.58 1.16 -8.71
N ASN A 104 12.85 1.38 -9.00
CA ASN A 104 13.93 0.81 -8.19
C ASN A 104 14.31 1.79 -7.07
N PHE A 105 14.01 1.43 -5.84
CA PHE A 105 14.32 2.28 -4.69
C PHE A 105 15.77 2.16 -4.21
N SER A 106 16.53 1.27 -4.82
CA SER A 106 17.97 1.19 -4.53
C SER A 106 18.73 2.32 -5.24
N PHE A 107 18.36 2.59 -6.50
CA PHE A 107 19.06 3.58 -7.32
C PHE A 107 18.21 4.80 -7.67
N GLY A 108 16.94 4.78 -7.35
CA GLY A 108 16.06 5.88 -7.69
C GLY A 108 15.69 5.96 -9.16
N MET A 109 15.78 4.88 -9.88
CA MET A 109 15.48 4.88 -11.32
C MET A 109 14.10 4.32 -11.58
N SER A 110 13.39 4.94 -12.50
CA SER A 110 12.02 4.58 -12.83
C SER A 110 11.87 3.96 -14.21
N GLY A 111 12.95 3.59 -14.87
CA GLY A 111 12.91 3.15 -16.25
C GLY A 111 12.72 1.66 -16.47
N PHE A 112 12.21 0.93 -15.50
CA PHE A 112 12.15 -0.52 -15.60
C PHE A 112 10.74 -1.01 -15.81
N ILE A 113 10.58 -1.91 -16.80
CA ILE A 113 9.31 -2.55 -17.13
C ILE A 113 9.38 -3.98 -16.62
N ALA A 114 8.27 -4.49 -16.14
CA ALA A 114 8.21 -5.87 -15.69
C ALA A 114 6.86 -6.49 -16.02
N GLY A 115 6.88 -7.81 -16.21
CA GLY A 115 5.65 -8.56 -16.41
C GLY A 115 4.78 -8.50 -15.17
N LYS A 116 3.49 -8.34 -15.39
CA LYS A 116 2.51 -8.14 -14.31
C LYS A 116 2.40 -9.32 -13.34
N GLN A 117 2.82 -10.50 -13.76
CA GLN A 117 2.78 -11.69 -12.90
C GLN A 117 3.93 -11.71 -11.87
N ASN A 118 4.94 -10.86 -12.02
CA ASN A 118 6.02 -10.76 -11.04
C ASN A 118 5.52 -10.09 -9.77
N GLU A 119 6.19 -10.37 -8.67
CA GLU A 119 5.81 -9.83 -7.35
C GLU A 119 6.82 -8.81 -6.87
N TYR A 120 6.34 -7.64 -6.50
CA TYR A 120 7.16 -6.56 -5.97
C TYR A 120 6.47 -5.91 -4.79
N PHE A 121 7.18 -5.02 -4.13
CA PHE A 121 6.65 -4.27 -3.00
C PHE A 121 5.56 -3.29 -3.43
N VAL A 122 4.68 -2.97 -2.50
CA VAL A 122 3.54 -2.10 -2.76
C VAL A 122 3.39 -1.09 -1.62
N ARG A 123 3.34 0.19 -1.98
CA ARG A 123 3.04 1.25 -1.03
C ARG A 123 1.87 2.05 -1.59
N ALA A 124 0.79 2.17 -0.84
CA ALA A 124 -0.42 2.85 -1.30
C ALA A 124 -0.33 4.36 -1.10
N VAL A 125 -1.02 5.11 -1.96
CA VAL A 125 -1.14 6.57 -1.86
C VAL A 125 -2.58 6.98 -2.08
N ARG A 126 -2.90 8.21 -1.68
CA ARG A 126 -4.18 8.83 -2.02
C ARG A 126 -3.99 10.35 -2.07
N PRO A 127 -4.87 11.07 -2.81
CA PRO A 127 -4.86 12.54 -2.77
C PRO A 127 -5.29 13.02 -1.39
N LYS A 128 -4.73 14.14 -0.97
CA LYS A 128 -5.15 14.81 0.26
C LYS A 128 -6.54 15.37 0.13
#